data_d5d98fc111b2a2941af27093238668fd
#
_entry.id   d5d98fc111b2a2941af27093238668fd
#
_cell.length_a   1.000
_cell.length_b   1.000
_cell.length_c   1.000
_cell.angle_alpha   90.00
_cell.angle_beta   90.00
_cell.angle_gamma   90.00
#
_symmetry.space_group_name_H-M   'P 1'
#
loop_
_entity.id
_entity.type
_entity.pdbx_description
1 polymer ?
#
loop_
_entity_poly.entity_id
_entity_poly.type
_entity_poly.pdbx_seq_one_letter_code
_entity_poly.pdbx_strand_id
1 'polypeptide(L)'
;MEALLLSSVSPFYNTPLKLKYNRTHFTAKPKLLSFHFSPLSTLSSFSSKPSKLFTTLSPSSQVSTEATDPPETEPETNSQEEKFDWFSQWYPLMPVCDLDKRVPHAKKVLGLDVVVWWDRNENEWRVFADACPHRLAPLSEGRIDQWGRLQCPYHGWCFSGSGDCKFIPQAPPDGPPVHTSKKACAAVYPSAVQNGILWFWPDTAPQCKDIIKTKKPPHIPELDDPSFTKMFGSRDVPYGYEVLMENLMDPAHLTYAHYGMMRTRKPKVMLDREGGRPIKISFEKIDINGFIAKQDSESAKFLAPCVFVVYFDLLENQENGSASSGGAEEKLKQRRVAMIFICAPVSPGNSRVIWAFPRNFQIWIDKVVPRWIFHIGQNLILDSDLCLLHVEERKIMAVGPANWQKACFVPTKSDNLVVGFRMWLKKYSGGQFNWGGKFDATLPPTLPREQLMDRYWSHVVNCKSCNAAHKSLSALEVILQVVSVVSVGIVAATKQNAMSMATRATIVSFAVICFAASKWLSHFVYKTFHYHDYNHALR
;
A
#
# COMPACT_ATOMS: atom_id res chain seq x y z
N MET A 1 8.49 16.32 11.00
CA MET A 1 7.34 16.31 10.11
C MET A 1 7.53 17.09 8.82
N GLU A 2 8.09 18.29 8.84
CA GLU A 2 8.60 18.93 7.60
C GLU A 2 9.51 18.01 6.77
N ALA A 3 10.17 17.03 7.41
CA ALA A 3 11.00 16.03 6.72
C ALA A 3 10.23 15.04 5.84
N LEU A 4 9.00 14.68 6.20
CA LEU A 4 8.13 13.83 5.35
C LEU A 4 7.75 14.53 4.05
N LEU A 5 7.54 15.84 4.11
CA LEU A 5 7.15 16.66 2.96
C LEU A 5 8.35 17.02 2.09
N LEU A 6 9.55 17.16 2.67
CA LEU A 6 10.78 17.51 1.96
C LEU A 6 11.60 16.29 1.50
N SER A 7 11.49 15.14 2.16
CA SER A 7 12.13 13.89 1.69
C SER A 7 11.56 13.39 0.37
N SER A 8 10.32 13.79 0.04
CA SER A 8 9.71 13.49 -1.26
C SER A 8 10.25 14.34 -2.42
N VAL A 9 11.02 15.40 -2.16
CA VAL A 9 11.48 16.37 -3.17
C VAL A 9 12.99 16.28 -3.44
N SER A 10 13.78 15.52 -2.66
CA SER A 10 15.23 15.46 -2.82
C SER A 10 15.74 14.03 -3.02
N PRO A 11 15.75 13.50 -4.26
CA PRO A 11 16.36 12.21 -4.56
C PRO A 11 17.89 12.27 -4.74
N PHE A 12 18.52 13.45 -4.60
CA PHE A 12 19.94 13.63 -4.86
C PHE A 12 20.68 14.09 -3.60
N TYR A 13 21.07 13.15 -2.74
CA TYR A 13 22.18 13.37 -1.83
C TYR A 13 23.14 12.20 -1.86
N ASN A 14 24.40 12.55 -2.22
CA ASN A 14 25.58 11.72 -2.33
C ASN A 14 25.79 10.84 -1.10
N THR A 15 25.63 9.54 -1.27
CA THR A 15 26.40 8.59 -0.48
C THR A 15 27.75 8.39 -1.16
N PRO A 16 28.88 8.54 -0.46
CA PRO A 16 30.18 8.22 -1.06
C PRO A 16 30.24 6.72 -1.34
N LEU A 17 30.37 6.40 -2.62
CA LEU A 17 30.63 5.05 -3.12
C LEU A 17 31.98 4.56 -2.57
N LYS A 18 31.97 3.80 -1.49
CA LYS A 18 33.08 2.91 -1.17
C LYS A 18 32.92 1.63 -1.99
N LEU A 19 33.52 1.63 -3.17
CA LEU A 19 33.74 0.44 -3.98
C LEU A 19 34.69 -0.51 -3.25
N LYS A 20 34.12 -1.53 -2.57
CA LYS A 20 34.89 -2.74 -2.25
C LYS A 20 34.65 -3.76 -3.37
N TYR A 21 35.68 -3.89 -4.21
CA TYR A 21 35.76 -4.88 -5.26
C TYR A 21 36.07 -6.23 -4.61
N ASN A 22 35.10 -7.12 -4.49
CA ASN A 22 35.35 -8.53 -4.22
C ASN A 22 35.20 -9.32 -5.51
N ARG A 23 36.36 -9.72 -6.06
CA ARG A 23 36.48 -10.66 -7.16
C ARG A 23 36.14 -12.05 -6.64
N THR A 24 35.02 -12.62 -7.05
CA THR A 24 34.83 -14.08 -7.00
C THR A 24 34.65 -14.58 -8.41
N HIS A 25 35.58 -15.47 -8.82
CA HIS A 25 35.57 -16.18 -10.07
C HIS A 25 34.39 -17.16 -10.12
N PHE A 26 33.50 -16.98 -11.08
CA PHE A 26 32.55 -18.02 -11.46
C PHE A 26 32.98 -18.60 -12.81
N THR A 27 33.54 -19.82 -12.78
CA THR A 27 33.66 -20.67 -13.95
C THR A 27 32.42 -21.56 -13.99
N ALA A 28 31.52 -21.30 -14.91
CA ALA A 28 30.38 -22.18 -15.19
C ALA A 28 30.75 -23.17 -16.27
N LYS A 29 30.74 -24.47 -15.97
CA LYS A 29 30.68 -25.56 -16.95
C LYS A 29 29.26 -26.13 -16.98
N PRO A 30 28.68 -26.35 -18.17
CA PRO A 30 27.35 -26.95 -18.26
C PRO A 30 27.43 -28.49 -18.00
N LYS A 31 26.53 -28.99 -17.18
CA LYS A 31 26.30 -30.46 -17.08
C LYS A 31 24.90 -30.80 -17.59
N LEU A 32 24.89 -31.72 -18.54
CA LEU A 32 23.72 -32.40 -19.07
C LEU A 32 22.92 -33.10 -17.98
N LEU A 33 21.61 -33.07 -18.12
CA LEU A 33 20.65 -33.89 -17.38
C LEU A 33 20.70 -35.33 -17.86
N SER A 34 20.78 -36.29 -16.91
CA SER A 34 20.34 -37.65 -17.12
C SER A 34 19.38 -38.04 -15.99
N PHE A 35 18.21 -38.53 -16.39
CA PHE A 35 17.18 -39.11 -15.55
C PHE A 35 17.56 -40.50 -15.13
N HIS A 36 17.42 -40.87 -13.86
CA HIS A 36 17.25 -42.26 -13.43
C HIS A 36 16.18 -42.37 -12.34
N PHE A 37 15.31 -43.35 -12.57
CA PHE A 37 14.18 -43.76 -11.72
C PHE A 37 14.57 -44.83 -10.70
N SER A 38 13.88 -44.77 -9.52
CA SER A 38 13.42 -45.91 -8.69
C SER A 38 14.35 -46.51 -7.62
N PRO A 39 13.83 -47.33 -6.66
CA PRO A 39 12.62 -47.19 -5.85
C PRO A 39 12.82 -47.42 -4.33
N LEU A 40 11.70 -47.32 -3.60
CA LEU A 40 11.39 -47.75 -2.22
C LEU A 40 12.33 -48.69 -1.47
N SER A 41 12.56 -48.41 -0.16
CA SER A 41 12.22 -49.34 0.93
C SER A 41 12.54 -48.80 2.33
N THR A 42 11.57 -48.99 3.22
CA THR A 42 11.56 -49.47 4.61
C THR A 42 11.97 -48.56 5.77
N LEU A 43 10.97 -48.49 6.63
CA LEU A 43 10.91 -48.13 8.05
C LEU A 43 12.12 -48.54 8.92
N SER A 44 12.52 -47.67 9.83
CA SER A 44 12.83 -48.07 11.20
C SER A 44 12.62 -46.89 12.17
N SER A 45 11.84 -47.17 13.19
CA SER A 45 11.53 -46.41 14.37
C SER A 45 12.72 -46.22 15.29
N PHE A 46 12.98 -44.99 15.78
CA PHE A 46 13.73 -44.81 17.03
C PHE A 46 13.02 -43.79 17.92
N SER A 47 12.57 -44.31 19.06
CA SER A 47 12.08 -43.59 20.23
C SER A 47 13.26 -42.98 20.99
N SER A 48 13.20 -41.71 21.36
CA SER A 48 14.01 -41.17 22.44
C SER A 48 13.21 -40.13 23.23
N LYS A 49 13.14 -40.39 24.53
CA LYS A 49 12.45 -39.60 25.57
C LYS A 49 13.11 -38.24 25.79
N PRO A 50 12.36 -37.22 26.25
CA PRO A 50 12.92 -35.91 26.61
C PRO A 50 13.50 -35.94 28.03
N SER A 51 14.73 -35.46 28.21
CA SER A 51 15.32 -35.17 29.51
C SER A 51 15.00 -33.74 29.93
N LYS A 52 14.41 -33.62 31.13
CA LYS A 52 14.16 -32.35 31.85
C LYS A 52 15.49 -31.84 32.42
N LEU A 53 15.83 -30.59 32.14
CA LEU A 53 16.82 -29.86 32.93
C LEU A 53 16.09 -28.69 33.61
N PHE A 54 15.90 -28.79 34.91
CA PHE A 54 15.52 -27.71 35.79
C PHE A 54 16.77 -26.94 36.19
N THR A 55 16.76 -25.61 36.02
CA THR A 55 17.67 -24.71 36.73
C THR A 55 16.85 -23.63 37.40
N THR A 56 16.76 -23.75 38.71
CA THR A 56 16.20 -22.75 39.61
C THR A 56 17.22 -21.63 39.84
N LEU A 57 16.84 -20.38 39.57
CA LEU A 57 17.47 -19.20 40.12
C LEU A 57 16.39 -18.34 40.79
N SER A 58 16.51 -18.17 42.07
CA SER A 58 15.66 -17.32 42.89
C SER A 58 15.97 -15.84 42.70
N PRO A 59 14.96 -14.97 42.78
CA PRO A 59 15.19 -13.53 42.74
C PRO A 59 15.22 -12.93 44.12
N SER A 60 16.13 -11.97 44.33
CA SER A 60 15.97 -11.00 45.42
C SER A 60 16.16 -9.61 44.86
N SER A 61 15.10 -8.84 44.91
CA SER A 61 15.02 -7.47 45.42
C SER A 61 13.64 -6.86 45.10
N GLN A 62 12.91 -6.58 46.15
CA GLN A 62 11.66 -5.85 46.12
C GLN A 62 11.94 -4.38 45.76
N VAL A 63 11.27 -3.86 44.75
CA VAL A 63 10.99 -2.44 44.60
C VAL A 63 9.47 -2.32 44.62
N SER A 64 8.98 -1.71 45.68
CA SER A 64 7.58 -1.37 45.87
C SER A 64 7.18 -0.27 44.88
N THR A 65 6.29 -0.60 43.97
CA THR A 65 5.51 0.38 43.21
C THR A 65 4.04 0.19 43.61
N GLU A 66 3.46 1.26 44.12
CA GLU A 66 2.03 1.34 44.46
C GLU A 66 1.19 0.93 43.26
N ALA A 67 0.43 -0.14 43.44
CA ALA A 67 -0.61 -0.56 42.54
C ALA A 67 -1.81 0.36 42.76
N THR A 68 -2.14 1.16 41.76
CA THR A 68 -3.48 1.75 41.66
C THR A 68 -4.45 0.67 41.24
N ASP A 69 -5.43 0.41 42.11
CA ASP A 69 -6.51 -0.53 41.87
C ASP A 69 -7.24 -0.23 40.56
N PRO A 70 -7.67 -1.27 39.83
CA PRO A 70 -8.52 -1.09 38.65
C PRO A 70 -9.90 -0.60 39.13
N PRO A 71 -10.57 0.29 38.37
CA PRO A 71 -11.90 0.77 38.71
C PRO A 71 -12.88 -0.39 38.79
N GLU A 72 -13.71 -0.36 39.84
CA GLU A 72 -14.76 -1.32 40.15
C GLU A 72 -15.65 -1.56 38.91
N THR A 73 -15.94 -2.84 38.70
CA THR A 73 -16.86 -3.35 37.67
C THR A 73 -18.26 -2.87 37.97
N GLU A 74 -18.79 -1.94 37.21
CA GLU A 74 -20.23 -1.66 37.21
C GLU A 74 -21.02 -2.90 36.76
N PRO A 75 -22.25 -3.13 37.26
CA PRO A 75 -23.02 -4.33 36.98
C PRO A 75 -23.39 -4.42 35.49
N GLU A 76 -23.17 -5.58 34.89
CA GLU A 76 -23.55 -5.93 33.51
C GLU A 76 -25.08 -5.73 33.34
N THR A 77 -25.45 -4.58 32.80
CA THR A 77 -26.76 -4.43 32.17
C THR A 77 -26.70 -5.21 30.84
N ASN A 78 -27.65 -6.11 30.65
CA ASN A 78 -27.91 -6.87 29.44
C ASN A 78 -28.23 -5.94 28.23
N SER A 79 -27.26 -5.17 27.77
CA SER A 79 -27.28 -4.49 26.49
C SER A 79 -26.78 -5.50 25.47
N GLN A 80 -27.57 -5.82 24.44
CA GLN A 80 -27.12 -6.57 23.28
C GLN A 80 -25.81 -5.94 22.82
N GLU A 81 -24.70 -6.70 22.90
CA GLU A 81 -23.39 -6.21 22.46
C GLU A 81 -23.49 -5.79 21.00
N GLU A 82 -23.30 -4.51 20.76
CA GLU A 82 -23.33 -3.91 19.43
C GLU A 82 -22.12 -4.45 18.65
N LYS A 83 -22.37 -5.30 17.62
CA LYS A 83 -21.33 -5.91 16.80
C LYS A 83 -21.16 -5.15 15.50
N PHE A 84 -19.90 -4.91 15.12
CA PHE A 84 -19.55 -4.27 13.86
C PHE A 84 -19.77 -5.23 12.70
N ASP A 85 -20.64 -4.84 11.76
CA ASP A 85 -20.86 -5.60 10.54
C ASP A 85 -19.88 -5.17 9.43
N TRP A 86 -18.89 -6.01 9.18
CA TRP A 86 -17.85 -5.78 8.18
C TRP A 86 -18.37 -5.81 6.74
N PHE A 87 -19.46 -6.51 6.46
CA PHE A 87 -20.01 -6.61 5.10
C PHE A 87 -21.07 -5.55 4.80
N SER A 88 -21.46 -4.78 5.79
CA SER A 88 -22.35 -3.62 5.66
C SER A 88 -21.58 -2.29 5.73
N GLN A 89 -20.43 -2.21 5.04
CA GLN A 89 -19.57 -1.03 4.97
C GLN A 89 -19.07 -0.78 3.55
N TRP A 90 -18.68 0.47 3.27
CA TRP A 90 -17.98 0.83 2.04
C TRP A 90 -16.50 0.50 2.12
N TYR A 91 -15.96 -0.09 1.05
CA TYR A 91 -14.54 -0.42 0.93
C TYR A 91 -13.89 0.26 -0.28
N PRO A 92 -12.65 0.77 -0.13
CA PRO A 92 -11.93 1.40 -1.23
C PRO A 92 -11.37 0.34 -2.17
N LEU A 93 -11.42 0.62 -3.47
CA LEU A 93 -10.78 -0.21 -4.50
C LEU A 93 -9.47 0.40 -4.98
N MET A 94 -9.53 1.62 -5.52
CA MET A 94 -8.38 2.31 -6.09
C MET A 94 -8.63 3.82 -6.21
N PRO A 95 -7.57 4.65 -6.24
CA PRO A 95 -7.68 6.02 -6.74
C PRO A 95 -8.10 6.03 -8.21
N VAL A 96 -9.09 6.82 -8.55
CA VAL A 96 -9.65 6.91 -9.93
C VAL A 96 -8.61 7.39 -10.93
N CYS A 97 -7.63 8.20 -10.49
CA CYS A 97 -6.53 8.67 -11.35
C CYS A 97 -5.64 7.54 -11.87
N ASP A 98 -5.67 6.36 -11.25
CA ASP A 98 -4.90 5.19 -11.65
C ASP A 98 -5.70 4.17 -12.47
N LEU A 99 -7.02 4.37 -12.66
CA LEU A 99 -7.89 3.50 -13.45
C LEU A 99 -7.96 3.96 -14.91
N ASP A 100 -7.69 3.06 -15.86
CA ASP A 100 -7.83 3.32 -17.29
C ASP A 100 -9.26 3.02 -17.75
N LYS A 101 -9.94 4.03 -18.31
CA LYS A 101 -11.32 3.91 -18.82
C LYS A 101 -11.46 3.00 -20.05
N ARG A 102 -10.37 2.57 -20.66
CA ARG A 102 -10.38 1.79 -21.89
C ARG A 102 -10.44 0.27 -21.66
N VAL A 103 -10.04 -0.18 -20.47
CA VAL A 103 -9.90 -1.60 -20.14
C VAL A 103 -10.56 -1.93 -18.80
N PRO A 104 -11.03 -3.16 -18.58
CA PRO A 104 -11.42 -3.66 -17.27
C PRO A 104 -10.18 -3.86 -16.37
N HIS A 105 -10.38 -3.81 -15.05
CA HIS A 105 -9.32 -3.97 -14.05
C HIS A 105 -9.72 -5.02 -13.02
N ALA A 106 -8.93 -6.08 -12.86
CA ALA A 106 -9.07 -7.04 -11.77
C ALA A 106 -8.69 -6.38 -10.44
N LYS A 107 -9.51 -6.57 -9.41
CA LYS A 107 -9.21 -6.17 -8.03
C LYS A 107 -9.72 -7.24 -7.06
N LYS A 108 -9.04 -7.34 -5.91
CA LYS A 108 -9.49 -8.19 -4.80
C LYS A 108 -9.64 -7.35 -3.54
N VAL A 109 -10.77 -7.47 -2.85
CA VAL A 109 -11.04 -6.84 -1.55
C VAL A 109 -12.01 -7.74 -0.79
N LEU A 110 -11.81 -7.93 0.52
CA LEU A 110 -12.61 -8.83 1.37
C LEU A 110 -12.66 -10.28 0.86
N GLY A 111 -11.62 -10.73 0.18
CA GLY A 111 -11.62 -12.02 -0.49
C GLY A 111 -12.53 -12.12 -1.71
N LEU A 112 -13.18 -11.04 -2.10
CA LEU A 112 -14.00 -10.94 -3.29
C LEU A 112 -13.14 -10.56 -4.49
N ASP A 113 -13.19 -11.36 -5.54
CA ASP A 113 -12.65 -11.01 -6.84
C ASP A 113 -13.66 -10.13 -7.58
N VAL A 114 -13.25 -8.91 -7.92
CA VAL A 114 -14.12 -7.93 -8.57
C VAL A 114 -13.46 -7.37 -9.82
N VAL A 115 -14.25 -7.09 -10.83
CA VAL A 115 -13.85 -6.34 -12.02
C VAL A 115 -14.35 -4.90 -11.92
N VAL A 116 -13.44 -3.96 -12.09
CA VAL A 116 -13.73 -2.53 -12.20
C VAL A 116 -13.66 -2.13 -13.66
N TRP A 117 -14.68 -1.50 -14.20
CA TRP A 117 -14.71 -1.08 -15.58
C TRP A 117 -15.51 0.22 -15.77
N TRP A 118 -15.22 0.94 -16.87
CA TRP A 118 -15.88 2.19 -17.21
C TRP A 118 -17.06 1.93 -18.14
N ASP A 119 -18.27 2.15 -17.63
CA ASP A 119 -19.46 2.14 -18.47
C ASP A 119 -19.53 3.45 -19.27
N ARG A 120 -19.32 3.35 -20.60
CA ARG A 120 -19.35 4.52 -21.49
C ARG A 120 -20.75 5.09 -21.66
N ASN A 121 -21.80 4.27 -21.49
CA ASN A 121 -23.19 4.66 -21.70
C ASN A 121 -23.71 5.51 -20.53
N GLU A 122 -23.39 5.07 -19.31
CA GLU A 122 -23.78 5.78 -18.08
C GLU A 122 -22.72 6.78 -17.61
N ASN A 123 -21.52 6.76 -18.22
CA ASN A 123 -20.38 7.59 -17.88
C ASN A 123 -19.97 7.44 -16.40
N GLU A 124 -19.94 6.19 -15.91
CA GLU A 124 -19.65 5.84 -14.53
C GLU A 124 -18.72 4.63 -14.40
N TRP A 125 -18.00 4.55 -13.28
CA TRP A 125 -17.29 3.33 -12.89
C TRP A 125 -18.27 2.32 -12.31
N ARG A 126 -18.19 1.08 -12.81
CA ARG A 126 -18.97 -0.06 -12.34
C ARG A 126 -18.07 -1.11 -11.73
N VAL A 127 -18.63 -1.83 -10.75
CA VAL A 127 -17.94 -2.92 -10.05
C VAL A 127 -18.83 -4.16 -10.12
N PHE A 128 -18.32 -5.22 -10.73
CA PHE A 128 -19.01 -6.50 -10.83
C PHE A 128 -18.22 -7.60 -10.12
N ALA A 129 -18.89 -8.70 -9.78
CA ALA A 129 -18.17 -9.94 -9.49
C ALA A 129 -17.33 -10.34 -10.71
N ASP A 130 -16.07 -10.69 -10.50
CA ASP A 130 -15.16 -11.05 -11.60
C ASP A 130 -15.39 -12.48 -12.08
N ALA A 131 -16.65 -12.78 -12.42
CA ALA A 131 -17.08 -14.10 -12.86
C ALA A 131 -18.24 -13.97 -13.86
N CYS A 132 -18.02 -14.41 -15.08
CA CYS A 132 -19.05 -14.48 -16.09
C CYS A 132 -20.11 -15.52 -15.69
N PRO A 133 -21.42 -15.19 -15.67
CA PRO A 133 -22.48 -16.13 -15.28
C PRO A 133 -22.59 -17.36 -16.17
N HIS A 134 -21.99 -17.33 -17.36
CA HIS A 134 -21.98 -18.48 -18.27
C HIS A 134 -21.17 -19.66 -17.72
N ARG A 135 -19.86 -19.45 -17.46
CA ARG A 135 -18.92 -20.49 -17.01
C ARG A 135 -17.78 -19.94 -16.13
N LEU A 136 -18.06 -18.91 -15.35
CA LEU A 136 -17.18 -18.30 -14.35
C LEU A 136 -15.84 -17.75 -14.86
N ALA A 137 -15.71 -17.54 -16.20
CA ALA A 137 -14.51 -16.91 -16.73
C ALA A 137 -14.35 -15.47 -16.18
N PRO A 138 -13.12 -15.01 -15.85
CA PRO A 138 -12.91 -13.68 -15.32
C PRO A 138 -13.29 -12.60 -16.34
N LEU A 139 -14.16 -11.68 -15.95
CA LEU A 139 -14.61 -10.57 -16.78
C LEU A 139 -13.51 -9.49 -16.91
N SER A 140 -12.58 -9.45 -15.95
CA SER A 140 -11.42 -8.55 -15.95
C SER A 140 -10.45 -8.82 -17.10
N GLU A 141 -10.39 -10.06 -17.61
CA GLU A 141 -9.62 -10.42 -18.80
C GLU A 141 -10.35 -10.05 -20.11
N GLY A 142 -11.55 -9.49 -20.00
CA GLY A 142 -12.37 -9.10 -21.10
C GLY A 142 -12.02 -7.74 -21.69
N ARG A 143 -12.98 -7.16 -22.39
CA ARG A 143 -12.84 -5.83 -23.01
C ARG A 143 -14.14 -5.03 -22.93
N ILE A 144 -14.03 -3.73 -23.17
CA ILE A 144 -15.21 -2.88 -23.38
C ILE A 144 -15.44 -2.85 -24.89
N ASP A 145 -16.59 -3.35 -25.33
CA ASP A 145 -16.96 -3.44 -26.74
C ASP A 145 -17.26 -2.05 -27.37
N GLN A 146 -17.52 -2.02 -28.67
CA GLN A 146 -17.82 -0.80 -29.40
C GLN A 146 -19.10 -0.09 -28.93
N TRP A 147 -20.02 -0.80 -28.30
CA TRP A 147 -21.26 -0.25 -27.72
C TRP A 147 -21.12 0.13 -26.24
N GLY A 148 -19.89 0.09 -25.68
CA GLY A 148 -19.63 0.47 -24.31
C GLY A 148 -20.01 -0.57 -23.26
N ARG A 149 -20.21 -1.85 -23.65
CA ARG A 149 -20.59 -2.94 -22.76
C ARG A 149 -19.37 -3.76 -22.33
N LEU A 150 -19.39 -4.33 -21.15
CA LEU A 150 -18.36 -5.28 -20.70
C LEU A 150 -18.55 -6.62 -21.43
N GLN A 151 -17.54 -7.04 -22.20
CA GLN A 151 -17.57 -8.28 -22.97
C GLN A 151 -16.65 -9.34 -22.35
N CYS A 152 -17.22 -10.51 -22.06
CA CYS A 152 -16.49 -11.68 -21.59
C CYS A 152 -15.52 -12.18 -22.67
N PRO A 153 -14.24 -12.48 -22.32
CA PRO A 153 -13.24 -12.90 -23.31
C PRO A 153 -13.47 -14.31 -23.83
N TYR A 154 -14.22 -15.14 -23.08
CA TYR A 154 -14.30 -16.57 -23.37
C TYR A 154 -15.35 -16.87 -24.45
N HIS A 155 -16.59 -16.39 -24.34
CA HIS A 155 -17.66 -16.67 -25.31
C HIS A 155 -18.37 -15.40 -25.80
N GLY A 156 -17.84 -14.21 -25.53
CA GLY A 156 -18.35 -12.96 -26.07
C GLY A 156 -19.65 -12.43 -25.45
N TRP A 157 -20.10 -12.97 -24.31
CA TRP A 157 -21.29 -12.44 -23.62
C TRP A 157 -21.05 -10.98 -23.22
N CYS A 158 -22.05 -10.13 -23.47
CA CYS A 158 -21.92 -8.69 -23.25
C CYS A 158 -22.89 -8.21 -22.19
N PHE A 159 -22.39 -7.39 -21.24
CA PHE A 159 -23.14 -6.90 -20.10
C PHE A 159 -23.22 -5.37 -20.09
N SER A 160 -24.39 -4.82 -19.76
CA SER A 160 -24.56 -3.39 -19.48
C SER A 160 -24.09 -3.04 -18.06
N GLY A 161 -24.01 -1.75 -17.72
CA GLY A 161 -23.68 -1.27 -16.38
C GLY A 161 -24.62 -1.74 -15.27
N SER A 162 -25.85 -2.12 -15.61
CA SER A 162 -26.82 -2.75 -14.69
C SER A 162 -26.57 -4.25 -14.45
N GLY A 163 -25.60 -4.87 -15.16
CA GLY A 163 -25.34 -6.31 -15.10
C GLY A 163 -26.20 -7.14 -16.06
N ASP A 164 -27.15 -6.53 -16.73
CA ASP A 164 -28.00 -7.28 -17.68
C ASP A 164 -27.16 -7.80 -18.84
N CYS A 165 -27.37 -9.06 -19.20
CA CYS A 165 -26.82 -9.60 -20.44
C CYS A 165 -27.54 -8.97 -21.63
N LYS A 166 -26.81 -8.32 -22.51
CA LYS A 166 -27.34 -7.63 -23.69
C LYS A 166 -27.11 -8.40 -24.98
N PHE A 167 -26.18 -9.37 -24.97
CA PHE A 167 -25.88 -10.14 -26.16
C PHE A 167 -25.19 -11.46 -25.82
N ILE A 168 -25.63 -12.52 -26.45
CA ILE A 168 -25.03 -13.85 -26.43
C ILE A 168 -24.79 -14.26 -27.89
N PRO A 169 -23.54 -14.27 -28.37
CA PRO A 169 -23.24 -14.54 -29.79
C PRO A 169 -23.73 -15.88 -30.29
N GLN A 170 -23.84 -16.89 -29.44
CA GLN A 170 -24.24 -18.25 -29.78
C GLN A 170 -25.76 -18.46 -29.72
N ALA A 171 -26.55 -17.45 -29.29
CA ALA A 171 -27.99 -17.55 -29.28
C ALA A 171 -28.52 -17.49 -30.73
N PRO A 172 -29.45 -18.40 -31.12
CA PRO A 172 -30.07 -18.36 -32.44
C PRO A 172 -30.81 -17.03 -32.65
N PRO A 173 -30.68 -16.37 -33.83
CA PRO A 173 -31.39 -15.12 -34.11
C PRO A 173 -32.91 -15.21 -33.95
N ASP A 174 -33.48 -16.34 -34.36
CA ASP A 174 -34.91 -16.62 -34.36
C ASP A 174 -35.38 -17.43 -33.12
N GLY A 175 -34.47 -17.64 -32.16
CA GLY A 175 -34.71 -18.37 -30.91
C GLY A 175 -35.30 -17.51 -29.80
N PRO A 176 -35.64 -18.12 -28.65
CA PRO A 176 -36.09 -17.37 -27.49
C PRO A 176 -34.99 -16.41 -27.01
N PRO A 177 -35.32 -15.23 -26.44
CA PRO A 177 -34.37 -14.23 -26.01
C PRO A 177 -33.66 -14.66 -24.71
N VAL A 178 -32.82 -15.71 -24.76
CA VAL A 178 -32.13 -16.32 -23.61
C VAL A 178 -31.26 -15.34 -22.81
N HIS A 179 -30.80 -14.27 -23.44
CA HIS A 179 -30.03 -13.20 -22.78
C HIS A 179 -30.86 -12.40 -21.76
N THR A 180 -32.20 -12.42 -21.85
CA THR A 180 -33.09 -11.72 -20.90
C THR A 180 -33.29 -12.49 -19.60
N SER A 181 -32.83 -13.75 -19.53
CA SER A 181 -32.89 -14.53 -18.29
C SER A 181 -32.10 -13.87 -17.18
N LYS A 182 -32.66 -13.80 -15.96
CA LYS A 182 -31.95 -13.34 -14.76
C LYS A 182 -30.68 -14.16 -14.47
N LYS A 183 -30.64 -15.43 -14.89
CA LYS A 183 -29.45 -16.29 -14.77
C LYS A 183 -28.31 -15.87 -15.69
N ALA A 184 -28.60 -15.10 -16.73
CA ALA A 184 -27.57 -14.56 -17.62
C ALA A 184 -26.95 -13.23 -17.12
N CYS A 185 -27.50 -12.62 -16.06
CA CYS A 185 -27.02 -11.34 -15.55
C CYS A 185 -25.74 -11.50 -14.73
N ALA A 186 -24.80 -10.58 -14.91
CA ALA A 186 -23.63 -10.45 -14.04
C ALA A 186 -24.00 -9.83 -12.69
N ALA A 187 -23.38 -10.29 -11.62
CA ALA A 187 -23.58 -9.73 -10.28
C ALA A 187 -22.89 -8.37 -10.16
N VAL A 188 -23.66 -7.34 -9.78
CA VAL A 188 -23.22 -5.95 -9.68
C VAL A 188 -23.13 -5.54 -8.23
N TYR A 189 -22.00 -4.95 -7.83
CA TYR A 189 -21.84 -4.32 -6.54
C TYR A 189 -22.16 -2.82 -6.62
N PRO A 190 -22.93 -2.26 -5.66
CA PRO A 190 -23.05 -0.82 -5.57
C PRO A 190 -21.67 -0.16 -5.49
N SER A 191 -21.45 0.88 -6.26
CA SER A 191 -20.17 1.57 -6.35
C SER A 191 -20.36 3.07 -6.43
N ALA A 192 -19.40 3.83 -5.90
CA ALA A 192 -19.41 5.28 -5.91
C ALA A 192 -17.99 5.85 -5.94
N VAL A 193 -17.83 7.02 -6.52
CA VAL A 193 -16.59 7.80 -6.43
C VAL A 193 -16.77 8.88 -5.36
N GLN A 194 -15.94 8.81 -4.32
CA GLN A 194 -15.88 9.81 -3.27
C GLN A 194 -14.41 10.21 -3.02
N ASN A 195 -14.12 11.50 -2.93
CA ASN A 195 -12.76 12.03 -2.73
C ASN A 195 -11.72 11.53 -3.77
N GLY A 196 -12.14 11.24 -5.02
CA GLY A 196 -11.24 10.73 -6.06
C GLY A 196 -10.87 9.25 -5.92
N ILE A 197 -11.53 8.52 -5.04
CA ILE A 197 -11.36 7.08 -4.82
C ILE A 197 -12.65 6.37 -5.23
N LEU A 198 -12.49 5.22 -5.88
CA LEU A 198 -13.61 4.32 -6.18
C LEU A 198 -13.86 3.42 -4.97
N TRP A 199 -15.08 3.45 -4.48
CA TRP A 199 -15.59 2.65 -3.38
C TRP A 199 -16.62 1.65 -3.89
N PHE A 200 -16.76 0.51 -3.21
CA PHE A 200 -17.83 -0.44 -3.46
C PHE A 200 -18.43 -0.95 -2.15
N TRP A 201 -19.69 -1.37 -2.23
CA TRP A 201 -20.42 -2.04 -1.16
C TRP A 201 -20.37 -3.54 -1.42
N PRO A 202 -19.91 -4.40 -0.48
CA PRO A 202 -19.59 -5.81 -0.77
C PRO A 202 -20.79 -6.75 -0.75
N ASP A 203 -21.97 -6.25 -1.09
CA ASP A 203 -23.20 -7.03 -1.20
C ASP A 203 -23.91 -6.70 -2.51
N THR A 204 -24.31 -7.77 -3.26
CA THR A 204 -25.01 -7.68 -4.53
C THR A 204 -26.52 -7.84 -4.39
N ALA A 205 -27.03 -7.98 -3.15
CA ALA A 205 -28.45 -8.16 -2.90
C ALA A 205 -29.28 -6.96 -3.41
N PRO A 206 -30.48 -7.19 -3.98
CA PRO A 206 -31.29 -6.13 -4.58
C PRO A 206 -31.61 -4.97 -3.63
N GLN A 207 -31.75 -5.23 -2.33
CA GLN A 207 -31.97 -4.20 -1.31
C GLN A 207 -30.79 -3.25 -1.13
N CYS A 208 -29.57 -3.69 -1.48
CA CYS A 208 -28.36 -2.87 -1.40
C CYS A 208 -28.14 -1.98 -2.63
N LYS A 209 -28.90 -2.15 -3.70
CA LYS A 209 -28.73 -1.41 -4.96
C LYS A 209 -28.70 0.11 -4.77
N ASP A 210 -29.52 0.62 -3.88
CA ASP A 210 -29.66 2.04 -3.59
C ASP A 210 -28.98 2.50 -2.29
N ILE A 211 -28.07 1.68 -1.75
CA ILE A 211 -27.40 1.95 -0.47
C ILE A 211 -26.72 3.32 -0.43
N ILE A 212 -26.27 3.83 -1.56
CA ILE A 212 -25.63 5.15 -1.67
C ILE A 212 -26.56 6.30 -1.24
N LYS A 213 -27.88 6.11 -1.32
CA LYS A 213 -28.87 7.12 -0.91
C LYS A 213 -28.97 7.23 0.62
N THR A 214 -28.74 6.14 1.33
CA THR A 214 -28.87 6.05 2.80
C THR A 214 -27.54 6.07 3.52
N LYS A 215 -26.50 5.45 2.96
CA LYS A 215 -25.16 5.40 3.52
C LYS A 215 -24.13 5.71 2.44
N LYS A 216 -23.45 6.84 2.58
CA LYS A 216 -22.39 7.28 1.65
C LYS A 216 -21.03 6.73 2.09
N PRO A 217 -20.06 6.58 1.15
CA PRO A 217 -18.67 6.34 1.53
C PRO A 217 -18.12 7.43 2.45
N PRO A 218 -17.07 7.15 3.25
CA PRO A 218 -16.43 8.15 4.08
C PRO A 218 -16.04 9.40 3.28
N HIS A 219 -16.33 10.58 3.83
CA HIS A 219 -15.98 11.85 3.22
C HIS A 219 -14.87 12.52 4.01
N ILE A 220 -13.81 12.92 3.31
CA ILE A 220 -12.63 13.62 3.85
C ILE A 220 -12.58 14.99 3.18
N PRO A 221 -12.92 16.07 3.90
CA PRO A 221 -13.09 17.40 3.31
C PRO A 221 -11.85 17.93 2.58
N GLU A 222 -10.65 17.67 3.11
CA GLU A 222 -9.38 18.15 2.55
C GLU A 222 -9.10 17.60 1.15
N LEU A 223 -9.67 16.43 0.81
CA LEU A 223 -9.55 15.85 -0.52
C LEU A 223 -10.48 16.47 -1.56
N ASP A 224 -11.51 17.17 -1.14
CA ASP A 224 -12.42 17.89 -2.04
C ASP A 224 -12.13 19.39 -2.09
N ASP A 225 -11.44 19.95 -1.08
CA ASP A 225 -11.06 21.36 -1.03
C ASP A 225 -10.01 21.69 -2.11
N PRO A 226 -10.30 22.63 -3.03
CA PRO A 226 -9.38 23.04 -4.08
C PRO A 226 -8.12 23.74 -3.57
N SER A 227 -8.11 24.22 -2.33
CA SER A 227 -6.94 24.84 -1.70
C SER A 227 -5.90 23.82 -1.22
N PHE A 228 -6.22 22.52 -1.25
CA PHE A 228 -5.29 21.44 -0.88
C PHE A 228 -4.78 20.69 -2.11
N THR A 229 -3.59 20.10 -1.96
CA THR A 229 -3.04 19.16 -2.94
C THR A 229 -3.81 17.82 -2.90
N LYS A 230 -3.81 17.07 -4.02
CA LYS A 230 -4.59 15.81 -4.15
C LYS A 230 -3.73 14.69 -4.75
N MET A 231 -2.62 14.37 -4.12
CA MET A 231 -1.71 13.36 -4.63
C MET A 231 -1.95 12.02 -3.95
N PHE A 232 -2.38 11.03 -4.72
CA PHE A 232 -2.62 9.67 -4.25
C PHE A 232 -1.49 8.73 -4.60
N GLY A 233 -1.22 7.78 -3.70
CA GLY A 233 -0.52 6.54 -3.99
C GLY A 233 -1.32 5.35 -3.45
N SER A 234 -0.98 4.16 -3.92
CA SER A 234 -1.56 2.91 -3.41
C SER A 234 -0.58 1.77 -3.57
N ARG A 235 -0.57 0.83 -2.64
CA ARG A 235 0.24 -0.39 -2.71
C ARG A 235 -0.46 -1.55 -2.03
N ASP A 236 -0.35 -2.73 -2.63
CA ASP A 236 -0.70 -3.98 -1.97
C ASP A 236 0.49 -4.45 -1.12
N VAL A 237 0.23 -4.81 0.13
CA VAL A 237 1.26 -5.20 1.08
C VAL A 237 1.03 -6.62 1.59
N PRO A 238 2.10 -7.44 1.80
CA PRO A 238 2.00 -8.85 2.15
C PRO A 238 1.86 -9.07 3.66
N TYR A 239 1.01 -8.30 4.29
CA TYR A 239 0.55 -8.47 5.67
C TYR A 239 -0.89 -7.96 5.79
N GLY A 240 -1.61 -8.47 6.78
CA GLY A 240 -3.04 -8.27 6.92
C GLY A 240 -3.44 -6.88 7.39
N TYR A 241 -4.74 -6.64 7.30
CA TYR A 241 -5.37 -5.37 7.61
C TYR A 241 -5.09 -4.89 9.04
N GLU A 242 -5.12 -5.78 10.03
CA GLU A 242 -4.98 -5.42 11.43
C GLU A 242 -3.59 -4.86 11.73
N VAL A 243 -2.55 -5.55 11.27
CA VAL A 243 -1.15 -5.14 11.44
C VAL A 243 -0.86 -3.88 10.63
N LEU A 244 -1.44 -3.74 9.43
CA LEU A 244 -1.36 -2.49 8.66
C LEU A 244 -1.95 -1.31 9.45
N MET A 245 -3.13 -1.48 10.03
CA MET A 245 -3.77 -0.40 10.80
C MET A 245 -2.96 -0.05 12.06
N GLU A 246 -2.42 -1.03 12.77
CA GLU A 246 -1.54 -0.79 13.92
C GLU A 246 -0.30 0.02 13.54
N ASN A 247 0.39 -0.38 12.49
CA ASN A 247 1.58 0.33 12.02
C ASN A 247 1.28 1.80 11.67
N LEU A 248 0.18 2.05 10.94
CA LEU A 248 -0.21 3.42 10.59
C LEU A 248 -0.65 4.25 11.79
N MET A 249 -1.15 3.62 12.84
CA MET A 249 -1.56 4.25 14.09
C MET A 249 -0.41 4.41 15.11
N ASP A 250 0.76 3.85 14.85
CA ASP A 250 1.92 3.98 15.72
C ASP A 250 2.83 5.14 15.30
N PRO A 251 2.84 6.27 16.01
CA PRO A 251 3.77 7.35 15.72
C PRO A 251 5.20 7.10 16.23
N ALA A 252 5.39 6.13 17.12
CA ALA A 252 6.68 5.91 17.79
C ALA A 252 7.70 5.19 16.90
N HIS A 253 7.26 4.30 16.00
CA HIS A 253 8.15 3.57 15.12
C HIS A 253 8.86 4.46 14.08
N LEU A 254 8.27 5.64 13.76
CA LEU A 254 8.72 6.50 12.66
C LEU A 254 10.21 6.88 12.73
N THR A 255 10.74 7.08 13.92
CA THR A 255 12.13 7.49 14.11
C THR A 255 13.14 6.35 13.96
N TYR A 256 12.70 5.11 14.21
CA TYR A 256 13.56 3.92 14.18
C TYR A 256 13.38 3.07 12.93
N ALA A 257 12.16 2.67 12.60
CA ALA A 257 11.88 1.89 11.39
C ALA A 257 12.24 2.67 10.11
N HIS A 258 12.07 4.00 10.12
CA HIS A 258 12.41 4.89 9.01
C HIS A 258 13.67 5.71 9.26
N TYR A 259 14.61 5.16 10.02
CA TYR A 259 15.87 5.85 10.37
C TYR A 259 16.61 6.34 9.13
N GLY A 260 17.06 7.60 9.18
CA GLY A 260 17.76 8.25 8.06
C GLY A 260 16.91 8.67 6.87
N MET A 261 15.62 8.23 6.80
CA MET A 261 14.68 8.67 5.77
C MET A 261 13.88 9.90 6.19
N MET A 262 13.41 9.91 7.45
CA MET A 262 12.72 11.04 8.06
C MET A 262 13.73 11.88 8.86
N ARG A 263 14.41 12.82 8.21
CA ARG A 263 15.38 13.67 8.86
C ARG A 263 14.70 14.70 9.77
N THR A 264 14.95 14.62 11.07
CA THR A 264 14.68 15.75 11.97
C THR A 264 15.73 16.84 11.77
N ARG A 265 15.31 18.08 11.50
CA ARG A 265 16.19 19.23 11.28
C ARG A 265 16.97 19.68 12.52
N LYS A 266 16.75 19.09 13.70
CA LYS A 266 17.37 19.49 14.94
C LYS A 266 18.45 18.48 15.37
N PRO A 267 19.75 18.75 15.13
CA PRO A 267 20.84 17.82 15.46
C PRO A 267 21.17 17.72 16.96
N LYS A 268 20.40 18.36 17.83
CA LYS A 268 20.63 18.39 19.28
C LYS A 268 19.62 17.59 20.11
N VAL A 269 18.84 16.72 19.48
CA VAL A 269 18.00 15.80 20.24
C VAL A 269 18.88 14.72 20.84
N MET A 270 18.65 14.43 22.12
CA MET A 270 19.43 13.49 22.95
C MET A 270 19.92 12.28 22.14
N LEU A 271 21.24 12.13 22.06
CA LEU A 271 21.91 11.12 21.22
C LEU A 271 21.46 9.68 21.51
N ASP A 272 21.09 9.40 22.76
CA ASP A 272 20.61 8.11 23.24
C ASP A 272 19.18 7.76 22.76
N ARG A 273 18.42 8.73 22.30
CA ARG A 273 17.03 8.54 21.83
C ARG A 273 16.87 8.67 20.31
N GLU A 274 17.90 9.07 19.60
CA GLU A 274 17.90 9.21 18.14
C GLU A 274 16.67 9.94 17.55
N GLY A 275 16.06 10.84 18.34
CA GLY A 275 14.84 11.56 18.01
C GLY A 275 13.55 10.98 18.60
N GLY A 276 13.60 9.79 19.23
CA GLY A 276 12.50 9.21 19.97
C GLY A 276 12.16 10.05 21.21
N ARG A 277 10.87 10.28 21.45
CA ARG A 277 10.37 11.01 22.62
C ARG A 277 9.09 10.36 23.13
N PRO A 278 8.76 10.53 24.42
CA PRO A 278 7.42 10.16 24.92
C PRO A 278 6.36 10.97 24.18
N ILE A 279 5.32 10.29 23.70
CA ILE A 279 4.18 10.88 23.00
C ILE A 279 2.95 10.72 23.91
N LYS A 280 2.25 11.82 24.16
CA LYS A 280 1.00 11.79 24.94
C LYS A 280 -0.17 11.63 23.99
N ILE A 281 -0.88 10.51 24.14
CA ILE A 281 -2.06 10.21 23.34
C ILE A 281 -3.24 9.99 24.29
N SER A 282 -4.35 10.68 24.03
CA SER A 282 -5.58 10.57 24.78
C SER A 282 -6.78 10.47 23.84
N PHE A 283 -7.76 9.63 24.19
CA PHE A 283 -8.99 9.51 23.41
C PHE A 283 -10.01 10.55 23.87
N GLU A 284 -10.67 11.19 22.89
CA GLU A 284 -11.84 12.05 23.11
C GLU A 284 -13.13 11.25 22.99
N LYS A 285 -13.15 10.29 22.05
CA LYS A 285 -14.33 9.47 21.76
C LYS A 285 -13.91 8.13 21.19
N ILE A 286 -14.58 7.04 21.63
CA ILE A 286 -14.49 5.70 21.05
C ILE A 286 -15.90 5.14 20.94
N ASP A 287 -16.35 4.82 19.72
CA ASP A 287 -17.62 4.16 19.46
C ASP A 287 -17.49 3.11 18.34
N ILE A 288 -18.58 2.46 17.94
CA ILE A 288 -18.59 1.45 16.88
C ILE A 288 -18.08 1.99 15.54
N ASN A 289 -18.20 3.29 15.30
CA ASN A 289 -17.77 3.94 14.05
C ASN A 289 -16.27 4.31 14.04
N GLY A 290 -15.55 4.03 15.14
CA GLY A 290 -14.14 4.30 15.29
C GLY A 290 -13.81 5.15 16.51
N PHE A 291 -12.77 6.00 16.40
CA PHE A 291 -12.36 6.87 17.51
C PHE A 291 -11.73 8.19 17.03
N ILE A 292 -11.72 9.16 17.95
CA ILE A 292 -11.00 10.43 17.84
C ILE A 292 -10.02 10.51 19.01
N ALA A 293 -8.77 10.83 18.72
CA ALA A 293 -7.71 10.97 19.71
C ALA A 293 -6.91 12.25 19.49
N LYS A 294 -6.37 12.79 20.59
CA LYS A 294 -5.37 13.86 20.59
C LYS A 294 -3.99 13.28 20.84
N GLN A 295 -3.04 13.72 20.03
CA GLN A 295 -1.62 13.37 20.12
C GLN A 295 -0.81 14.67 20.20
N ASP A 296 -0.38 15.05 21.41
CA ASP A 296 0.22 16.37 21.65
C ASP A 296 -0.65 17.51 21.09
N SER A 297 -0.20 18.19 20.01
CA SER A 297 -0.95 19.23 19.28
C SER A 297 -1.69 18.72 18.05
N GLU A 298 -1.62 17.42 17.77
CA GLU A 298 -2.17 16.78 16.58
C GLU A 298 -3.50 16.10 16.91
N SER A 299 -4.37 15.93 15.91
CA SER A 299 -5.61 15.18 16.04
C SER A 299 -5.56 13.96 15.13
N ALA A 300 -5.84 12.79 15.69
CA ALA A 300 -5.93 11.53 14.98
C ALA A 300 -7.37 11.03 14.97
N LYS A 301 -7.85 10.56 13.82
CA LYS A 301 -9.21 10.07 13.64
C LYS A 301 -9.21 8.74 12.90
N PHE A 302 -9.79 7.72 13.52
CA PHE A 302 -10.12 6.46 12.86
C PHE A 302 -11.61 6.43 12.53
N LEU A 303 -11.93 6.25 11.26
CA LEU A 303 -13.28 6.01 10.76
C LEU A 303 -13.35 4.56 10.30
N ALA A 304 -14.02 3.73 11.07
CA ALA A 304 -14.15 2.31 10.78
C ALA A 304 -14.91 2.07 9.45
N PRO A 305 -14.52 1.06 8.66
CA PRO A 305 -13.38 0.17 8.92
C PRO A 305 -12.06 0.64 8.31
N CYS A 306 -12.03 1.64 7.42
CA CYS A 306 -10.96 1.78 6.45
C CYS A 306 -10.08 3.02 6.59
N VAL A 307 -10.55 4.09 7.25
CA VAL A 307 -9.93 5.41 7.12
C VAL A 307 -9.24 5.82 8.42
N PHE A 308 -7.95 6.15 8.32
CA PHE A 308 -7.19 6.77 9.40
C PHE A 308 -6.60 8.10 8.91
N VAL A 309 -6.85 9.17 9.67
CA VAL A 309 -6.40 10.52 9.33
C VAL A 309 -5.70 11.14 10.52
N VAL A 310 -4.55 11.76 10.27
CA VAL A 310 -3.84 12.60 11.26
C VAL A 310 -3.75 14.01 10.71
N TYR A 311 -4.18 14.97 11.51
CA TYR A 311 -4.18 16.40 11.16
C TYR A 311 -3.04 17.11 11.87
N PHE A 312 -2.30 17.92 11.12
CA PHE A 312 -1.17 18.71 11.61
C PHE A 312 -1.41 20.19 11.29
N ASP A 313 -1.49 20.99 12.34
CA ASP A 313 -1.49 22.44 12.22
C ASP A 313 -0.07 22.95 12.39
N LEU A 314 0.55 23.41 11.31
CA LEU A 314 1.89 23.98 11.32
C LEU A 314 1.79 25.46 11.73
N LEU A 315 1.98 25.75 13.02
CA LEU A 315 2.13 27.13 13.50
C LEU A 315 3.45 27.68 12.96
N GLU A 316 3.44 28.81 12.27
CA GLU A 316 4.65 29.58 12.03
C GLU A 316 5.18 30.08 13.39
N ASN A 317 6.36 29.56 13.80
CA ASN A 317 7.09 30.19 14.89
C ASN A 317 7.41 31.62 14.48
N GLN A 318 6.78 32.59 15.10
CA GLN A 318 7.26 33.97 15.14
C GLN A 318 8.55 34.00 15.96
N GLU A 319 9.67 33.53 15.40
CA GLU A 319 11.01 33.88 15.87
C GLU A 319 11.51 35.00 14.97
N ASN A 320 11.45 36.16 15.51
CA ASN A 320 12.15 37.42 15.32
C ASN A 320 11.21 38.59 15.13
N GLY A 321 11.12 39.31 16.25
CA GLY A 321 10.41 40.56 16.33
C GLY A 321 10.98 41.61 15.39
N SER A 322 10.09 42.24 14.69
CA SER A 322 10.06 43.67 14.48
C SER A 322 8.61 44.04 14.19
N ALA A 323 8.03 44.73 15.16
CA ALA A 323 6.74 45.37 15.00
C ALA A 323 6.90 46.47 13.92
N SER A 324 6.33 46.25 12.74
CA SER A 324 6.01 47.34 11.82
C SER A 324 4.49 47.51 11.82
N SER A 325 4.09 48.61 12.41
CA SER A 325 2.73 49.17 12.34
C SER A 325 2.35 49.45 10.89
N GLY A 326 1.24 48.92 10.44
CA GLY A 326 0.69 49.29 9.14
C GLY A 326 -0.39 48.32 8.68
N GLY A 327 -1.68 48.76 8.79
CA GLY A 327 -2.88 47.96 8.58
C GLY A 327 -2.96 47.26 7.25
N ALA A 328 -3.29 46.03 7.38
CA ALA A 328 -4.19 45.14 6.65
C ALA A 328 -4.08 43.79 7.34
N GLU A 329 -5.11 43.33 8.02
CA GLU A 329 -5.21 41.94 8.50
C GLU A 329 -5.29 41.01 7.29
N GLU A 330 -4.16 40.71 6.64
CA GLU A 330 -3.99 39.51 5.87
C GLU A 330 -3.98 38.37 6.90
N LYS A 331 -5.13 37.74 7.12
CA LYS A 331 -5.22 36.46 7.85
C LYS A 331 -4.18 35.52 7.23
N LEU A 332 -3.02 35.41 7.87
CA LEU A 332 -2.05 34.38 7.50
C LEU A 332 -2.81 33.06 7.46
N LYS A 333 -2.97 32.49 6.27
CA LYS A 333 -3.62 31.18 6.12
C LYS A 333 -2.82 30.18 6.89
N GLN A 334 -3.37 29.65 7.98
CA GLN A 334 -2.76 28.61 8.78
C GLN A 334 -2.33 27.46 7.87
N ARG A 335 -1.05 27.09 7.89
CA ARG A 335 -0.52 25.97 7.12
C ARG A 335 -1.00 24.67 7.72
N ARG A 336 -1.75 23.90 6.94
CA ARG A 336 -2.34 22.63 7.37
C ARG A 336 -1.85 21.50 6.47
N VAL A 337 -1.62 20.34 7.07
CA VAL A 337 -1.33 19.08 6.41
C VAL A 337 -2.21 18.00 7.02
N ALA A 338 -2.73 17.10 6.20
CA ALA A 338 -3.30 15.86 6.71
C ALA A 338 -2.52 14.66 6.16
N MET A 339 -2.32 13.65 6.98
CA MET A 339 -1.91 12.33 6.54
C MET A 339 -3.16 11.44 6.52
N ILE A 340 -3.53 10.98 5.34
CA ILE A 340 -4.72 10.18 5.12
C ILE A 340 -4.27 8.81 4.64
N PHE A 341 -4.71 7.78 5.37
CA PHE A 341 -4.51 6.39 5.02
C PHE A 341 -5.88 5.70 4.91
N ILE A 342 -6.08 5.00 3.80
CA ILE A 342 -7.32 4.29 3.53
C ILE A 342 -6.95 2.84 3.22
N CYS A 343 -7.31 1.95 4.14
CA CYS A 343 -6.84 0.58 4.16
C CYS A 343 -7.96 -0.39 3.79
N ALA A 344 -7.69 -1.30 2.87
CA ALA A 344 -8.62 -2.35 2.49
C ALA A 344 -8.04 -3.73 2.82
N PRO A 345 -8.78 -4.58 3.54
CA PRO A 345 -8.44 -6.00 3.68
C PRO A 345 -8.60 -6.69 2.32
N VAL A 346 -7.53 -7.33 1.83
CA VAL A 346 -7.55 -8.03 0.53
C VAL A 346 -7.87 -9.51 0.74
N SER A 347 -7.05 -10.18 1.54
CA SER A 347 -7.22 -11.57 1.99
C SER A 347 -6.39 -11.76 3.26
N PRO A 348 -6.52 -12.87 4.01
CA PRO A 348 -5.62 -13.13 5.12
C PRO A 348 -4.14 -12.97 4.72
N GLY A 349 -3.37 -12.21 5.50
CA GLY A 349 -1.97 -11.90 5.21
C GLY A 349 -1.73 -10.94 4.04
N ASN A 350 -2.76 -10.28 3.51
CA ASN A 350 -2.62 -9.28 2.46
C ASN A 350 -3.62 -8.14 2.65
N SER A 351 -3.14 -6.92 2.49
CA SER A 351 -3.96 -5.71 2.54
C SER A 351 -3.53 -4.70 1.49
N ARG A 352 -4.35 -3.69 1.27
CA ARG A 352 -4.05 -2.56 0.38
C ARG A 352 -4.09 -1.29 1.17
N VAL A 353 -3.03 -0.48 1.06
CA VAL A 353 -3.01 0.89 1.55
C VAL A 353 -3.12 1.86 0.38
N ILE A 354 -4.04 2.82 0.52
CA ILE A 354 -4.15 4.02 -0.32
C ILE A 354 -3.79 5.18 0.60
N TRP A 355 -2.92 6.07 0.15
CA TRP A 355 -2.52 7.23 0.93
C TRP A 355 -2.68 8.53 0.14
N ALA A 356 -2.89 9.60 0.88
CA ALA A 356 -2.82 10.96 0.38
C ALA A 356 -2.30 11.89 1.49
N PHE A 357 -1.49 12.87 1.10
CA PHE A 357 -0.93 13.86 2.01
C PHE A 357 -1.31 15.28 1.55
N PRO A 358 -2.61 15.65 1.64
CA PRO A 358 -3.08 16.96 1.25
C PRO A 358 -2.45 18.04 2.13
N ARG A 359 -1.98 19.13 1.49
CA ARG A 359 -1.46 20.33 2.14
C ARG A 359 -1.95 21.58 1.41
N ASN A 360 -2.15 22.65 2.16
CA ASN A 360 -2.65 23.92 1.61
C ASN A 360 -1.55 24.94 1.30
N PHE A 361 -0.30 24.51 1.22
CA PHE A 361 0.87 25.33 0.88
C PHE A 361 1.75 24.62 -0.14
N GLN A 362 2.61 25.38 -0.86
CA GLN A 362 3.51 24.85 -1.91
C GLN A 362 2.78 23.97 -2.94
N ILE A 363 1.55 24.28 -3.28
CA ILE A 363 0.69 23.52 -4.19
C ILE A 363 1.30 23.43 -5.59
N TRP A 364 2.09 24.43 -6.00
CA TRP A 364 2.76 24.47 -7.28
C TRP A 364 3.71 23.29 -7.51
N ILE A 365 4.31 22.74 -6.44
CA ILE A 365 5.23 21.59 -6.53
C ILE A 365 4.52 20.40 -7.19
N ASP A 366 3.28 20.11 -6.79
CA ASP A 366 2.51 18.97 -7.30
C ASP A 366 2.10 19.15 -8.77
N LYS A 367 2.15 20.41 -9.28
CA LYS A 367 1.91 20.70 -10.70
C LYS A 367 3.15 20.50 -11.57
N VAL A 368 4.35 20.64 -10.99
CA VAL A 368 5.63 20.58 -11.71
C VAL A 368 6.30 19.21 -11.55
N VAL A 369 6.26 18.64 -10.34
CA VAL A 369 6.93 17.38 -10.02
C VAL A 369 5.98 16.21 -10.31
N PRO A 370 6.35 15.31 -11.23
CA PRO A 370 5.54 14.12 -11.51
C PRO A 370 5.35 13.24 -10.28
N ARG A 371 4.15 12.68 -10.12
CA ARG A 371 3.74 11.88 -8.96
C ARG A 371 4.69 10.71 -8.65
N TRP A 372 5.27 10.06 -9.66
CA TRP A 372 6.18 8.94 -9.45
C TRP A 372 7.44 9.30 -8.66
N ILE A 373 7.89 10.57 -8.70
CA ILE A 373 9.06 11.04 -7.94
C ILE A 373 8.75 11.00 -6.43
N PHE A 374 7.56 11.44 -6.03
CA PHE A 374 7.12 11.34 -4.63
C PHE A 374 6.96 9.88 -4.19
N HIS A 375 6.48 9.01 -5.09
CA HIS A 375 6.30 7.59 -4.81
C HIS A 375 7.61 6.86 -4.55
N ILE A 376 8.77 7.36 -5.00
CA ILE A 376 10.08 6.75 -4.67
C ILE A 376 10.28 6.73 -3.14
N GLY A 377 10.16 7.90 -2.50
CA GLY A 377 10.32 8.01 -1.05
C GLY A 377 9.24 7.27 -0.27
N GLN A 378 7.98 7.40 -0.71
CA GLN A 378 6.84 6.74 -0.06
C GLN A 378 6.93 5.21 -0.11
N ASN A 379 7.34 4.64 -1.24
CA ASN A 379 7.58 3.20 -1.33
C ASN A 379 8.78 2.75 -0.50
N LEU A 380 9.81 3.59 -0.36
CA LEU A 380 10.96 3.27 0.49
C LEU A 380 10.56 3.19 1.97
N ILE A 381 9.66 4.08 2.42
CA ILE A 381 9.06 4.02 3.77
C ILE A 381 8.32 2.70 3.96
N LEU A 382 7.43 2.34 3.04
CA LEU A 382 6.68 1.07 3.12
C LEU A 382 7.62 -0.16 3.09
N ASP A 383 8.71 -0.12 2.32
CA ASP A 383 9.68 -1.22 2.28
C ASP A 383 10.39 -1.42 3.61
N SER A 384 10.63 -0.35 4.38
CA SER A 384 11.30 -0.47 5.69
C SER A 384 10.42 -1.22 6.70
N ASP A 385 9.10 -1.09 6.62
CA ASP A 385 8.17 -1.79 7.51
C ASP A 385 7.87 -3.23 7.06
N LEU A 386 7.96 -3.49 5.76
CA LEU A 386 7.33 -4.63 5.11
C LEU A 386 7.73 -5.97 5.72
N CYS A 387 9.03 -6.22 5.92
CA CYS A 387 9.50 -7.47 6.52
C CYS A 387 9.21 -7.55 8.02
N LEU A 388 9.22 -6.42 8.74
CA LEU A 388 8.91 -6.37 10.17
C LEU A 388 7.47 -6.82 10.39
N LEU A 389 6.54 -6.16 9.71
CA LEU A 389 5.10 -6.40 9.85
C LEU A 389 4.66 -7.77 9.35
N HIS A 390 5.27 -8.25 8.26
CA HIS A 390 5.01 -9.59 7.75
C HIS A 390 5.36 -10.69 8.77
N VAL A 391 6.48 -10.54 9.47
CA VAL A 391 6.91 -11.49 10.51
C VAL A 391 6.07 -11.32 11.78
N GLU A 392 5.77 -10.09 12.16
CA GLU A 392 4.94 -9.75 13.32
C GLU A 392 3.56 -10.39 13.22
N GLU A 393 2.86 -10.23 12.09
CA GLU A 393 1.55 -10.84 11.87
C GLU A 393 1.58 -12.35 12.11
N ARG A 394 2.58 -13.05 11.62
CA ARG A 394 2.71 -14.51 11.80
C ARG A 394 2.88 -14.90 13.25
N LYS A 395 3.61 -14.11 14.02
CA LYS A 395 3.79 -14.35 15.46
C LYS A 395 2.48 -14.09 16.22
N ILE A 396 1.75 -13.03 15.88
CA ILE A 396 0.43 -12.74 16.46
C ILE A 396 -0.56 -13.87 16.13
N MET A 397 -0.58 -14.33 14.89
CA MET A 397 -1.46 -15.44 14.47
C MET A 397 -1.13 -16.76 15.17
N ALA A 398 0.15 -17.04 15.44
CA ALA A 398 0.57 -18.24 16.18
C ALA A 398 0.08 -18.26 17.64
N VAL A 399 -0.05 -17.09 18.26
CA VAL A 399 -0.59 -16.93 19.63
C VAL A 399 -2.12 -16.86 19.61
N GLY A 400 -2.71 -16.52 18.48
CA GLY A 400 -4.11 -16.21 18.26
C GLY A 400 -4.39 -14.71 18.41
N PRO A 401 -5.02 -14.06 17.41
CA PRO A 401 -5.26 -12.61 17.39
C PRO A 401 -6.01 -12.09 18.62
N ALA A 402 -6.96 -12.85 19.11
CA ALA A 402 -7.71 -12.52 20.35
C ALA A 402 -6.81 -12.50 21.61
N ASN A 403 -5.64 -13.12 21.57
CA ASN A 403 -4.64 -13.15 22.64
C ASN A 403 -3.51 -12.13 22.48
N TRP A 404 -3.67 -11.14 21.61
CA TRP A 404 -2.67 -10.12 21.32
C TRP A 404 -2.04 -9.52 22.59
N GLN A 405 -2.85 -9.18 23.61
CA GLN A 405 -2.40 -8.65 24.90
C GLN A 405 -1.47 -9.60 25.69
N LYS A 406 -1.53 -10.91 25.43
CA LYS A 406 -0.61 -11.89 26.05
C LYS A 406 0.71 -11.99 25.28
N ALA A 407 0.70 -11.64 24.00
CA ALA A 407 1.87 -11.70 23.12
C ALA A 407 2.70 -10.39 23.15
N CYS A 408 2.03 -9.24 23.33
CA CYS A 408 2.62 -7.92 23.22
C CYS A 408 2.61 -7.18 24.55
N PHE A 409 3.73 -6.57 24.91
CA PHE A 409 3.85 -5.70 26.07
C PHE A 409 3.98 -4.24 25.60
N VAL A 410 2.97 -3.41 25.90
CA VAL A 410 2.83 -2.03 25.40
C VAL A 410 2.65 -1.07 26.60
N PRO A 411 3.71 -0.79 27.37
CA PRO A 411 3.62 -0.09 28.65
C PRO A 411 3.52 1.43 28.51
N THR A 412 3.65 2.01 27.31
CA THR A 412 3.80 3.46 27.15
C THR A 412 2.54 4.13 26.59
N LYS A 413 2.33 5.40 26.94
CA LYS A 413 1.24 6.20 26.36
C LYS A 413 1.45 6.46 24.85
N SER A 414 2.64 6.25 24.35
CA SER A 414 2.95 6.37 22.91
C SER A 414 2.25 5.28 22.08
N ASP A 415 1.92 4.13 22.71
CA ASP A 415 1.24 3.00 22.09
C ASP A 415 -0.30 3.13 22.12
N ASN A 416 -0.84 4.18 22.72
CA ASN A 416 -2.27 4.26 23.01
C ASN A 416 -3.17 4.14 21.77
N LEU A 417 -2.77 4.65 20.59
CA LEU A 417 -3.58 4.48 19.37
C LEU A 417 -3.67 3.02 18.96
N VAL A 418 -2.57 2.27 19.03
CA VAL A 418 -2.52 0.82 18.76
C VAL A 418 -3.40 0.07 19.76
N VAL A 419 -3.25 0.37 21.05
CA VAL A 419 -4.08 -0.21 22.13
C VAL A 419 -5.55 0.10 21.89
N GLY A 420 -5.89 1.35 21.56
CA GLY A 420 -7.27 1.77 21.29
C GLY A 420 -7.89 1.05 20.10
N PHE A 421 -7.12 0.83 19.03
CA PHE A 421 -7.58 0.05 17.88
C PHE A 421 -7.83 -1.43 18.26
N ARG A 422 -6.92 -2.05 19.04
CA ARG A 422 -7.12 -3.43 19.52
C ARG A 422 -8.29 -3.55 20.49
N MET A 423 -8.51 -2.55 21.34
CA MET A 423 -9.71 -2.50 22.20
C MET A 423 -10.98 -2.37 21.37
N TRP A 424 -10.97 -1.52 20.33
CA TRP A 424 -12.09 -1.38 19.39
C TRP A 424 -12.39 -2.71 18.69
N LEU A 425 -11.37 -3.39 18.14
CA LEU A 425 -11.52 -4.72 17.54
C LEU A 425 -12.09 -5.74 18.54
N LYS A 426 -11.56 -5.77 19.77
CA LYS A 426 -12.03 -6.69 20.81
C LYS A 426 -13.50 -6.46 21.15
N LYS A 427 -13.89 -5.20 21.34
CA LYS A 427 -15.24 -4.84 21.75
C LYS A 427 -16.28 -5.08 20.64
N TYR A 428 -15.98 -4.71 19.43
CA TYR A 428 -16.97 -4.69 18.34
C TYR A 428 -16.81 -5.82 17.32
N SER A 429 -15.66 -6.53 17.29
CA SER A 429 -15.36 -7.55 16.26
C SER A 429 -14.78 -8.86 16.80
N GLY A 430 -14.84 -9.10 18.11
CA GLY A 430 -14.30 -10.33 18.70
C GLY A 430 -12.76 -10.42 18.64
N GLY A 431 -12.06 -9.29 18.49
CA GLY A 431 -10.60 -9.19 18.56
C GLY A 431 -9.86 -9.39 17.24
N GLN A 432 -10.58 -9.59 16.13
CA GLN A 432 -9.98 -9.79 14.80
C GLN A 432 -10.94 -9.35 13.70
N PHE A 433 -10.40 -9.25 12.48
CA PHE A 433 -11.20 -9.02 11.27
C PHE A 433 -12.08 -10.25 10.97
N ASN A 434 -13.36 -10.02 10.68
CA ASN A 434 -14.29 -11.10 10.36
C ASN A 434 -14.36 -11.31 8.84
N TRP A 435 -13.82 -12.42 8.36
CA TRP A 435 -13.82 -12.79 6.95
C TRP A 435 -15.14 -13.45 6.47
N GLY A 436 -16.18 -13.51 7.32
CA GLY A 436 -17.47 -14.11 6.96
C GLY A 436 -17.40 -15.59 6.65
N GLY A 437 -16.46 -16.33 7.24
CA GLY A 437 -16.27 -17.77 7.00
C GLY A 437 -15.68 -18.12 5.61
N LYS A 438 -15.20 -17.13 4.85
CA LYS A 438 -14.63 -17.34 3.50
C LYS A 438 -13.22 -17.93 3.51
N PHE A 439 -12.50 -17.81 4.63
CA PHE A 439 -11.13 -18.27 4.77
C PHE A 439 -10.97 -19.03 6.06
N ASP A 440 -10.13 -20.06 6.01
CA ASP A 440 -9.55 -20.66 7.22
C ASP A 440 -8.62 -19.64 7.89
N ALA A 441 -8.42 -19.78 9.19
CA ALA A 441 -7.58 -18.86 9.98
C ALA A 441 -6.06 -19.00 9.69
N THR A 442 -5.68 -19.57 8.54
CA THR A 442 -4.28 -19.80 8.17
C THR A 442 -3.78 -18.72 7.22
N LEU A 443 -2.59 -18.18 7.54
CA LEU A 443 -1.91 -17.26 6.63
C LEU A 443 -1.25 -18.01 5.47
N PRO A 444 -1.13 -17.39 4.28
CA PRO A 444 -0.39 -17.99 3.18
C PRO A 444 1.10 -18.17 3.56
N PRO A 445 1.82 -19.14 2.95
CA PRO A 445 3.24 -19.32 3.17
C PRO A 445 4.04 -18.03 2.92
N THR A 446 5.12 -17.84 3.69
CA THR A 446 6.04 -16.73 3.44
C THR A 446 6.74 -16.92 2.11
N LEU A 447 6.63 -15.92 1.25
CA LEU A 447 7.33 -15.88 -0.03
C LEU A 447 8.82 -15.59 0.17
N PRO A 448 9.69 -15.94 -0.80
CA PRO A 448 11.06 -15.46 -0.84
C PRO A 448 11.14 -13.94 -0.73
N ARG A 449 12.21 -13.43 -0.09
CA ARG A 449 12.35 -12.00 0.23
C ARG A 449 12.18 -11.09 -0.99
N GLU A 450 12.69 -11.47 -2.15
CA GLU A 450 12.56 -10.70 -3.39
C GLU A 450 11.10 -10.57 -3.85
N GLN A 451 10.30 -11.62 -3.68
CA GLN A 451 8.87 -11.58 -4.00
C GLN A 451 8.07 -10.83 -2.94
N LEU A 452 8.48 -10.96 -1.67
CA LEU A 452 7.86 -10.25 -0.57
C LEU A 452 8.04 -8.72 -0.72
N MET A 453 9.23 -8.29 -1.16
CA MET A 453 9.61 -6.88 -1.33
C MET A 453 9.29 -6.33 -2.73
N ASP A 454 8.57 -7.10 -3.58
CA ASP A 454 8.27 -6.67 -4.94
C ASP A 454 7.45 -5.37 -4.98
N ARG A 455 7.93 -4.39 -5.75
CA ARG A 455 7.23 -3.13 -6.00
C ARG A 455 6.48 -3.14 -7.34
N TYR A 456 6.94 -3.92 -8.30
CA TYR A 456 6.39 -3.87 -9.65
C TYR A 456 4.93 -4.30 -9.67
N TRP A 457 4.64 -5.49 -9.17
CA TRP A 457 3.26 -6.01 -9.12
C TRP A 457 2.43 -5.38 -8.01
N SER A 458 3.05 -5.05 -6.87
CA SER A 458 2.33 -4.48 -5.72
C SER A 458 1.94 -3.00 -5.90
N HIS A 459 2.72 -2.23 -6.70
CA HIS A 459 2.51 -0.79 -6.89
C HIS A 459 2.57 -0.34 -8.35
N VAL A 460 3.67 -0.62 -9.08
CA VAL A 460 3.98 0.06 -10.35
C VAL A 460 2.94 -0.21 -11.43
N VAL A 461 2.51 -1.46 -11.60
CA VAL A 461 1.47 -1.84 -12.58
C VAL A 461 0.12 -1.21 -12.28
N ASN A 462 -0.14 -0.91 -11.01
CA ASN A 462 -1.39 -0.32 -10.53
C ASN A 462 -1.36 1.23 -10.48
N CYS A 463 -0.22 1.86 -10.71
CA CYS A 463 -0.05 3.32 -10.69
C CYS A 463 0.31 3.83 -12.09
N LYS A 464 -0.58 4.60 -12.73
CA LYS A 464 -0.33 5.14 -14.08
C LYS A 464 0.97 5.95 -14.17
N SER A 465 1.26 6.77 -13.15
CA SER A 465 2.46 7.62 -13.16
C SER A 465 3.74 6.79 -13.07
N CYS A 466 3.80 5.81 -12.15
CA CYS A 466 4.96 4.93 -11.99
C CYS A 466 5.14 3.99 -13.18
N ASN A 467 4.05 3.45 -13.75
CA ASN A 467 4.09 2.61 -14.93
C ASN A 467 4.61 3.37 -16.16
N ALA A 468 4.13 4.60 -16.36
CA ALA A 468 4.62 5.46 -17.45
C ALA A 468 6.11 5.80 -17.27
N ALA A 469 6.53 6.17 -16.06
CA ALA A 469 7.94 6.44 -15.76
C ALA A 469 8.81 5.21 -15.97
N HIS A 470 8.40 4.04 -15.47
CA HIS A 470 9.09 2.77 -15.68
C HIS A 470 9.30 2.49 -17.17
N LYS A 471 8.23 2.55 -17.97
CA LYS A 471 8.31 2.30 -19.43
C LYS A 471 9.20 3.31 -20.15
N SER A 472 9.07 4.60 -19.83
CA SER A 472 9.86 5.66 -20.47
C SER A 472 11.34 5.57 -20.12
N LEU A 473 11.69 5.30 -18.87
CA LEU A 473 13.07 5.17 -18.43
C LEU A 473 13.71 3.88 -18.96
N SER A 474 12.97 2.77 -19.04
CA SER A 474 13.44 1.55 -19.68
C SER A 474 13.67 1.73 -21.20
N ALA A 475 12.80 2.47 -21.88
CA ALA A 475 13.02 2.82 -23.29
C ALA A 475 14.26 3.71 -23.45
N LEU A 476 14.47 4.69 -22.58
CA LEU A 476 15.66 5.54 -22.58
C LEU A 476 16.95 4.72 -22.37
N GLU A 477 16.93 3.73 -21.45
CA GLU A 477 18.03 2.79 -21.25
C GLU A 477 18.44 2.12 -22.57
N VAL A 478 17.46 1.55 -23.29
CA VAL A 478 17.70 0.89 -24.60
C VAL A 478 18.22 1.87 -25.63
N ILE A 479 17.65 3.07 -25.71
CA ILE A 479 18.12 4.14 -26.62
C ILE A 479 19.59 4.48 -26.36
N LEU A 480 19.98 4.65 -25.10
CA LEU A 480 21.37 4.94 -24.74
C LEU A 480 22.33 3.80 -25.13
N GLN A 481 21.90 2.54 -25.00
CA GLN A 481 22.69 1.39 -25.48
C GLN A 481 22.86 1.40 -27.00
N VAL A 482 21.77 1.61 -27.74
CA VAL A 482 21.79 1.69 -29.21
C VAL A 482 22.69 2.83 -29.68
N VAL A 483 22.55 4.02 -29.10
CA VAL A 483 23.39 5.19 -29.41
C VAL A 483 24.87 4.89 -29.17
N SER A 484 25.20 4.23 -28.06
CA SER A 484 26.58 3.83 -27.75
C SER A 484 27.13 2.90 -28.81
N VAL A 485 26.41 1.83 -29.15
CA VAL A 485 26.85 0.85 -30.16
C VAL A 485 26.99 1.48 -31.55
N VAL A 486 25.99 2.28 -31.97
CA VAL A 486 26.02 3.00 -33.27
C VAL A 486 27.19 3.96 -33.35
N SER A 487 27.47 4.71 -32.27
CA SER A 487 28.60 5.64 -32.21
C SER A 487 29.95 4.93 -32.41
N VAL A 488 30.16 3.78 -31.76
CA VAL A 488 31.35 2.95 -31.97
C VAL A 488 31.40 2.41 -33.41
N GLY A 489 30.26 1.95 -33.96
CA GLY A 489 30.13 1.45 -35.33
C GLY A 489 30.51 2.50 -36.39
N ILE A 490 30.07 3.76 -36.17
CA ILE A 490 30.42 4.89 -37.06
C ILE A 490 31.96 5.10 -37.09
N VAL A 491 32.59 5.11 -35.91
CA VAL A 491 34.06 5.28 -35.83
C VAL A 491 34.80 4.12 -36.50
N ALA A 492 34.31 2.88 -36.31
CA ALA A 492 34.91 1.68 -36.89
C ALA A 492 34.75 1.63 -38.43
N ALA A 493 33.58 2.01 -38.95
CA ALA A 493 33.29 1.99 -40.39
C ALA A 493 33.93 3.14 -41.19
N THR A 494 34.33 4.23 -40.52
CA THR A 494 34.87 5.43 -41.15
C THR A 494 36.36 5.27 -41.42
N LYS A 495 36.80 5.50 -42.72
CA LYS A 495 38.21 5.47 -43.12
C LYS A 495 39.07 6.39 -42.26
N GLN A 496 40.35 6.00 -42.06
CA GLN A 496 41.24 6.67 -41.10
C GLN A 496 41.43 8.17 -41.42
N ASN A 497 41.45 8.55 -42.67
CA ASN A 497 41.65 9.93 -43.13
C ASN A 497 40.36 10.77 -43.19
N ALA A 498 39.17 10.18 -42.99
CA ALA A 498 37.89 10.88 -43.08
C ALA A 498 37.46 11.59 -41.79
N MET A 499 38.10 11.27 -40.67
CA MET A 499 37.84 11.89 -39.38
C MET A 499 39.13 12.23 -38.64
N SER A 500 39.18 13.40 -37.99
CA SER A 500 40.31 13.75 -37.13
C SER A 500 40.37 12.83 -35.88
N MET A 501 41.56 12.68 -35.30
CA MET A 501 41.73 11.94 -34.03
C MET A 501 40.89 12.54 -32.91
N ALA A 502 40.78 13.87 -32.86
CA ALA A 502 39.92 14.55 -31.88
C ALA A 502 38.44 14.17 -32.04
N THR A 503 37.92 14.17 -33.27
CA THR A 503 36.52 13.76 -33.55
C THR A 503 36.27 12.30 -33.18
N ARG A 504 37.21 11.38 -33.50
CA ARG A 504 37.10 9.97 -33.08
C ARG A 504 37.07 9.82 -31.57
N ALA A 505 38.00 10.50 -30.86
CA ALA A 505 38.03 10.47 -29.40
C ALA A 505 36.74 11.02 -28.78
N THR A 506 36.17 12.09 -29.33
CA THR A 506 34.89 12.66 -28.85
C THR A 506 33.74 11.67 -29.02
N ILE A 507 33.61 11.03 -30.17
CA ILE A 507 32.54 10.06 -30.45
C ILE A 507 32.69 8.83 -29.53
N VAL A 508 33.91 8.32 -29.33
CA VAL A 508 34.15 7.19 -28.44
C VAL A 508 33.84 7.57 -26.98
N SER A 509 34.27 8.77 -26.54
CA SER A 509 33.94 9.25 -25.18
C SER A 509 32.44 9.38 -24.98
N PHE A 510 31.71 9.91 -25.96
CA PHE A 510 30.26 9.99 -25.94
C PHE A 510 29.61 8.60 -25.88
N ALA A 511 30.10 7.63 -26.66
CA ALA A 511 29.62 6.24 -26.59
C ALA A 511 29.80 5.61 -25.20
N VAL A 512 30.97 5.84 -24.56
CA VAL A 512 31.26 5.36 -23.19
C VAL A 512 30.31 6.00 -22.17
N ILE A 513 30.07 7.31 -22.29
CA ILE A 513 29.12 8.02 -21.40
C ILE A 513 27.72 7.46 -21.59
N CYS A 514 27.24 7.25 -22.81
CA CYS A 514 25.93 6.67 -23.06
C CYS A 514 25.81 5.25 -22.47
N PHE A 515 26.84 4.43 -22.64
CA PHE A 515 26.86 3.09 -22.06
C PHE A 515 26.84 3.12 -20.53
N ALA A 516 27.67 3.94 -19.90
CA ALA A 516 27.70 4.10 -18.45
C ALA A 516 26.35 4.62 -17.91
N ALA A 517 25.77 5.62 -18.58
CA ALA A 517 24.45 6.14 -18.26
C ALA A 517 23.36 5.08 -18.38
N SER A 518 23.39 4.23 -19.43
CA SER A 518 22.42 3.14 -19.57
C SER A 518 22.51 2.14 -18.42
N LYS A 519 23.73 1.76 -18.00
CA LYS A 519 23.93 0.83 -16.88
C LYS A 519 23.48 1.42 -15.54
N TRP A 520 23.78 2.70 -15.32
CA TRP A 520 23.27 3.42 -14.15
C TRP A 520 21.74 3.47 -14.15
N LEU A 521 21.14 3.79 -15.31
CA LEU A 521 19.68 3.88 -15.46
C LEU A 521 19.00 2.53 -15.27
N SER A 522 19.57 1.44 -15.79
CA SER A 522 19.10 0.07 -15.56
C SER A 522 19.04 -0.25 -14.07
N HIS A 523 20.12 0.06 -13.33
CA HIS A 523 20.17 -0.12 -11.90
C HIS A 523 19.15 0.77 -11.15
N PHE A 524 19.00 2.03 -11.56
CA PHE A 524 18.00 2.94 -11.01
C PHE A 524 16.58 2.43 -11.24
N VAL A 525 16.24 2.00 -12.47
CA VAL A 525 14.93 1.45 -12.82
C VAL A 525 14.62 0.21 -11.97
N TYR A 526 15.57 -0.71 -11.84
CA TYR A 526 15.39 -1.91 -11.04
C TYR A 526 15.11 -1.58 -9.58
N LYS A 527 15.97 -0.77 -8.95
CA LYS A 527 15.82 -0.40 -7.53
C LYS A 527 14.57 0.43 -7.24
N THR A 528 14.14 1.24 -8.19
CA THR A 528 13.01 2.15 -7.99
C THR A 528 11.67 1.46 -8.21
N PHE A 529 11.57 0.62 -9.25
CA PHE A 529 10.29 0.10 -9.72
C PHE A 529 10.09 -1.39 -9.51
N HIS A 530 11.16 -2.16 -9.23
CA HIS A 530 11.04 -3.61 -9.04
C HIS A 530 11.34 -4.05 -7.62
N TYR A 531 12.55 -3.80 -7.15
CA TYR A 531 13.00 -4.35 -5.89
C TYR A 531 14.02 -3.45 -5.19
N HIS A 532 13.77 -3.18 -3.91
CA HIS A 532 14.72 -2.51 -3.04
C HIS A 532 14.83 -3.29 -1.72
N ASP A 533 15.97 -3.92 -1.49
CA ASP A 533 16.24 -4.58 -0.21
C ASP A 533 16.53 -3.52 0.85
N TYR A 534 15.63 -3.42 1.83
CA TYR A 534 15.81 -2.54 2.97
C TYR A 534 16.43 -3.33 4.13
N ASN A 535 17.58 -2.88 4.60
CA ASN A 535 18.28 -3.49 5.73
C ASN A 535 18.53 -2.45 6.81
N HIS A 536 17.83 -2.57 7.94
CA HIS A 536 17.95 -1.64 9.07
C HIS A 536 19.36 -1.59 9.67
N ALA A 537 20.11 -2.71 9.64
CA ALA A 537 21.46 -2.77 10.20
C ALA A 537 22.50 -1.95 9.41
N LEU A 538 22.16 -1.50 8.21
CA LEU A 538 23.06 -0.74 7.34
C LEU A 538 22.68 0.76 7.24
N ARG A 539 21.78 1.21 8.08
CA ARG A 539 21.28 2.59 8.09
C ARG A 539 21.84 3.43 9.22
#